data_35ff920cc945292576d0afb275f68b92
#
_entry.id   35ff920cc945292576d0afb275f68b92
#
_cell.length_a   1.000
_cell.length_b   1.000
_cell.length_c   1.000
_cell.angle_alpha   90.00
_cell.angle_beta   90.00
_cell.angle_gamma   90.00
#
_symmetry.space_group_name_H-M   'P 1'
#
loop_
_entity.id
_entity.type
_entity.pdbx_description
1 polymer ?
#
loop_
_entity_poly.entity_id
_entity_poly.type
_entity_poly.pdbx_seq_one_letter_code
_entity_poly.pdbx_strand_id
1 'polypeptide(L)'
;MFENMNEQQAREEILKQVAAYCDKYHNTKKEFKEGDRIPYASRVYDSEEMVNLVDSSLEFWLTAGHYTDEFEREFSKYLGVRFCSLVNSGSSANLIAFMALTSPLLGERQ
;
A
#
# COMPACT_ATOMS: atom_id res chain seq x y z
N MET A 1 -8.30 -28.51 -2.66
CA MET A 1 -7.06 -27.75 -2.49
C MET A 1 -6.82 -27.46 -1.00
N PHE A 2 -7.86 -27.12 -0.20
CA PHE A 2 -7.72 -26.75 1.22
C PHE A 2 -8.30 -27.75 2.23
N GLU A 3 -8.66 -28.97 1.78
CA GLU A 3 -9.44 -29.96 2.56
C GLU A 3 -8.86 -30.37 3.92
N ASN A 4 -7.55 -30.26 4.10
CA ASN A 4 -6.86 -30.63 5.36
C ASN A 4 -6.09 -29.45 5.98
N MET A 5 -6.42 -28.23 5.61
CA MET A 5 -5.75 -27.01 6.09
C MET A 5 -6.69 -26.22 6.99
N ASN A 6 -6.15 -25.63 8.05
CA ASN A 6 -6.85 -24.56 8.74
C ASN A 6 -6.76 -23.27 7.92
N GLU A 7 -7.52 -22.23 8.32
CA GLU A 7 -7.60 -20.97 7.61
C GLU A 7 -6.21 -20.31 7.42
N GLN A 8 -5.38 -20.30 8.46
CA GLN A 8 -4.03 -19.74 8.40
C GLN A 8 -3.15 -20.47 7.37
N GLN A 9 -3.17 -21.79 7.37
CA GLN A 9 -2.40 -22.59 6.41
C GLN A 9 -2.89 -22.38 4.97
N ALA A 10 -4.21 -22.27 4.77
CA ALA A 10 -4.78 -21.99 3.46
C ALA A 10 -4.39 -20.58 2.96
N ARG A 11 -4.39 -19.58 3.85
CA ARG A 11 -3.95 -18.22 3.58
C ARG A 11 -2.47 -18.19 3.17
N GLU A 12 -1.59 -18.82 3.93
CA GLU A 12 -0.16 -18.92 3.62
C GLU A 12 0.10 -19.57 2.24
N GLU A 13 -0.65 -20.62 1.91
CA GLU A 13 -0.52 -21.27 0.59
C GLU A 13 -0.96 -20.35 -0.56
N ILE A 14 -2.04 -19.58 -0.39
CA ILE A 14 -2.46 -18.57 -1.39
C ILE A 14 -1.37 -17.53 -1.59
N LEU A 15 -0.84 -16.96 -0.50
CA LEU A 15 0.17 -15.90 -0.56
C LEU A 15 1.47 -16.39 -1.20
N LYS A 16 1.86 -17.62 -0.91
CA LYS A 16 3.01 -18.26 -1.57
C LYS A 16 2.81 -18.40 -3.08
N GLN A 17 1.61 -18.75 -3.53
CA GLN A 17 1.30 -18.84 -4.96
C GLN A 17 1.28 -17.45 -5.61
N VAL A 18 0.80 -16.42 -4.93
CA VAL A 18 0.87 -15.03 -5.39
C VAL A 18 2.32 -14.58 -5.58
N ALA A 19 3.19 -14.82 -4.59
CA ALA A 19 4.61 -14.51 -4.70
C ALA A 19 5.24 -15.22 -5.90
N ALA A 20 5.04 -16.53 -6.02
CA ALA A 20 5.60 -17.33 -7.13
C ALA A 20 5.10 -16.85 -8.51
N TYR A 21 3.84 -16.43 -8.61
CA TYR A 21 3.31 -15.86 -9.85
C TYR A 21 3.99 -14.53 -10.18
N CYS A 22 4.12 -13.64 -9.22
CA CYS A 22 4.77 -12.34 -9.42
C CYS A 22 6.24 -12.49 -9.79
N ASP A 23 6.97 -13.34 -9.09
CA ASP A 23 8.39 -13.61 -9.38
C ASP A 23 8.60 -14.15 -10.80
N LYS A 24 7.70 -15.02 -11.23
CA LYS A 24 7.81 -15.63 -12.57
C LYS A 24 7.47 -14.65 -13.70
N TYR A 25 6.48 -13.78 -13.51
CA TYR A 25 5.90 -13.02 -14.63
C TYR A 25 6.14 -11.51 -14.55
N HIS A 26 6.47 -10.97 -13.38
CA HIS A 26 6.53 -9.52 -13.16
C HIS A 26 7.84 -9.01 -12.58
N ASN A 27 8.60 -9.84 -11.84
CA ASN A 27 9.87 -9.43 -11.23
C ASN A 27 11.07 -9.60 -12.17
N THR A 28 10.85 -9.73 -13.47
CA THR A 28 11.92 -9.76 -14.44
C THR A 28 12.55 -8.38 -14.56
N LYS A 29 13.70 -8.19 -13.92
CA LYS A 29 14.51 -6.97 -14.09
C LYS A 29 14.96 -6.91 -15.55
N LYS A 30 14.39 -5.98 -16.29
CA LYS A 30 14.88 -5.67 -17.64
C LYS A 30 16.19 -4.91 -17.48
N GLU A 31 17.28 -5.46 -17.98
CA GLU A 31 18.56 -4.76 -18.02
C GLU A 31 18.45 -3.56 -18.95
N PHE A 32 18.80 -2.36 -18.47
CA PHE A 32 18.78 -1.16 -19.27
C PHE A 32 19.87 -1.23 -20.34
N LYS A 33 19.52 -0.93 -21.58
CA LYS A 33 20.45 -0.90 -22.70
C LYS A 33 20.49 0.51 -23.30
N GLU A 34 21.63 0.85 -23.91
CA GLU A 34 21.75 2.10 -24.66
C GLU A 34 20.70 2.18 -25.76
N GLY A 35 19.95 3.28 -25.79
CA GLY A 35 18.81 3.49 -26.68
C GLY A 35 17.45 3.13 -26.08
N ASP A 36 17.40 2.51 -24.90
CA ASP A 36 16.13 2.30 -24.20
C ASP A 36 15.54 3.63 -23.73
N ARG A 37 14.21 3.71 -23.75
CA ARG A 37 13.51 4.87 -23.23
C ARG A 37 13.68 4.97 -21.71
N ILE A 38 14.16 6.11 -21.25
CA ILE A 38 14.20 6.43 -19.81
C ILE A 38 12.82 6.94 -19.39
N PRO A 39 12.08 6.22 -18.54
CA PRO A 39 10.80 6.72 -18.03
C PRO A 39 11.05 7.88 -17.04
N TYR A 40 10.22 8.90 -17.09
CA TYR A 40 10.28 10.01 -16.13
C TYR A 40 9.88 9.60 -14.70
N ALA A 41 9.06 8.55 -14.59
CA ALA A 41 8.69 7.89 -13.35
C ALA A 41 8.51 6.41 -13.61
N SER A 42 8.91 5.57 -12.68
CA SER A 42 8.67 4.14 -12.72
C SER A 42 8.12 3.68 -11.37
N ARG A 43 7.37 2.59 -11.42
CA ARG A 43 6.88 1.93 -10.22
C ARG A 43 7.99 1.03 -9.71
N VAL A 44 8.25 1.12 -8.40
CA VAL A 44 9.22 0.26 -7.72
C VAL A 44 8.42 -0.57 -6.71
N TYR A 45 7.97 -1.71 -7.17
CA TYR A 45 7.31 -2.71 -6.34
C TYR A 45 7.62 -4.09 -6.89
N ASP A 46 7.51 -5.11 -6.05
CA ASP A 46 7.74 -6.50 -6.41
C ASP A 46 6.63 -7.42 -5.89
N SER A 47 6.96 -8.66 -5.53
CA SER A 47 5.98 -9.60 -5.02
C SER A 47 5.46 -9.26 -3.63
N GLU A 48 6.21 -8.49 -2.82
CA GLU A 48 5.82 -8.18 -1.44
C GLU A 48 4.57 -7.30 -1.40
N GLU A 49 4.48 -6.27 -2.26
CA GLU A 49 3.30 -5.42 -2.34
C GLU A 49 2.07 -6.20 -2.80
N MET A 50 2.24 -7.13 -3.76
CA MET A 50 1.13 -7.96 -4.23
C MET A 50 0.68 -8.97 -3.18
N VAL A 51 1.61 -9.55 -2.44
CA VAL A 51 1.32 -10.44 -1.32
C VAL A 51 0.53 -9.69 -0.25
N ASN A 52 1.00 -8.51 0.17
CA ASN A 52 0.32 -7.68 1.18
C ASN A 52 -1.08 -7.24 0.73
N LEU A 53 -1.26 -6.90 -0.56
CA LEU A 53 -2.57 -6.54 -1.11
C LEU A 53 -3.55 -7.72 -1.05
N VAL A 54 -3.12 -8.91 -1.45
CA VAL A 54 -3.95 -10.13 -1.39
C VAL A 54 -4.22 -10.52 0.06
N ASP A 55 -3.21 -10.45 0.92
CA ASP A 55 -3.35 -10.75 2.35
C ASP A 55 -4.41 -9.86 3.02
N SER A 56 -4.35 -8.55 2.77
CA SER A 56 -5.36 -7.60 3.20
C SER A 56 -6.76 -7.95 2.68
N SER A 57 -6.86 -8.40 1.43
CA SER A 57 -8.14 -8.78 0.83
C SER A 57 -8.74 -10.05 1.44
N LEU A 58 -7.89 -10.98 1.90
CA LEU A 58 -8.32 -12.23 2.55
C LEU A 58 -8.90 -12.02 3.96
N GLU A 59 -8.74 -10.85 4.56
CA GLU A 59 -9.46 -10.48 5.78
C GLU A 59 -10.95 -10.27 5.57
N PHE A 60 -11.37 -10.18 4.31
CA PHE A 60 -12.75 -9.91 3.91
C PHE A 60 -13.32 -8.59 4.45
N TRP A 61 -12.43 -7.71 4.95
CA TRP A 61 -12.75 -6.35 5.35
C TRP A 61 -12.22 -5.38 4.30
N LEU A 62 -13.06 -5.04 3.31
CA LEU A 62 -12.66 -4.33 2.09
C LEU A 62 -12.75 -2.80 2.22
N THR A 63 -12.62 -2.28 3.43
CA THR A 63 -12.57 -0.85 3.74
C THR A 63 -11.37 -0.56 4.66
N ALA A 64 -11.31 0.64 5.24
CA ALA A 64 -10.28 0.96 6.23
C ALA A 64 -10.34 -0.03 7.41
N GLY A 65 -9.24 -0.65 7.74
CA GLY A 65 -9.08 -1.67 8.76
C GLY A 65 -7.71 -1.58 9.42
N HIS A 66 -7.24 -2.67 10.03
CA HIS A 66 -6.02 -2.66 10.84
C HIS A 66 -4.76 -2.25 10.04
N TYR A 67 -4.68 -2.57 8.73
CA TYR A 67 -3.57 -2.11 7.88
C TYR A 67 -3.54 -0.58 7.73
N THR A 68 -4.72 0.07 7.68
CA THR A 68 -4.81 1.53 7.69
C THR A 68 -4.26 2.10 8.99
N ASP A 69 -4.71 1.57 10.13
CA ASP A 69 -4.27 2.00 11.46
C ASP A 69 -2.76 1.79 11.64
N GLU A 70 -2.25 0.67 11.16
CA GLU A 70 -0.82 0.37 11.20
C GLU A 70 -0.01 1.34 10.33
N PHE A 71 -0.45 1.59 9.10
CA PHE A 71 0.20 2.55 8.21
C PHE A 71 0.23 3.95 8.83
N GLU A 72 -0.89 4.46 9.32
CA GLU A 72 -0.98 5.78 9.94
C GLU A 72 -0.05 5.92 11.14
N ARG A 73 0.02 4.88 11.97
CA ARG A 73 0.91 4.82 13.14
C ARG A 73 2.39 4.82 12.73
N GLU A 74 2.79 3.92 11.84
CA GLU A 74 4.19 3.77 11.48
C GLU A 74 4.69 4.94 10.62
N PHE A 75 3.85 5.44 9.71
CA PHE A 75 4.22 6.58 8.88
C PHE A 75 4.32 7.89 9.68
N SER A 76 3.44 8.08 10.68
CA SER A 76 3.56 9.21 11.59
C SER A 76 4.86 9.17 12.41
N LYS A 77 5.28 7.99 12.88
CA LYS A 77 6.58 7.79 13.53
C LYS A 77 7.75 8.12 12.61
N TYR A 78 7.71 7.59 11.38
CA TYR A 78 8.76 7.83 10.39
C TYR A 78 8.97 9.31 10.09
N LEU A 79 7.88 10.07 10.00
CA LEU A 79 7.91 11.51 9.76
C LEU A 79 8.14 12.36 11.03
N GLY A 80 8.10 11.77 12.23
CA GLY A 80 8.20 12.49 13.50
C GLY A 80 7.01 13.40 13.79
N VAL A 81 5.83 13.09 13.26
CA VAL A 81 4.57 13.83 13.48
C VAL A 81 3.63 13.03 14.39
N ARG A 82 2.66 13.72 15.02
CA ARG A 82 1.74 13.06 15.94
C ARG A 82 0.63 12.28 15.25
N PHE A 83 0.22 12.71 14.08
CA PHE A 83 -0.92 12.16 13.36
C PHE A 83 -0.61 12.02 11.88
N CYS A 84 -1.16 10.99 11.29
CA CYS A 84 -1.23 10.75 9.87
C CYS A 84 -2.65 10.30 9.55
N SER A 85 -3.16 10.65 8.39
CA SER A 85 -4.44 10.14 7.88
C SER A 85 -4.26 9.63 6.46
N LEU A 86 -4.54 8.34 6.28
CA LEU A 86 -4.51 7.70 4.98
C LEU A 86 -5.75 8.09 4.18
N VAL A 87 -5.54 8.40 2.92
CA VAL A 87 -6.59 8.75 1.96
C VAL A 87 -6.45 7.95 0.69
N ASN A 88 -7.49 7.89 -0.12
CA ASN A 88 -7.55 7.06 -1.32
C ASN A 88 -6.67 7.56 -2.49
N SER A 89 -6.16 8.78 -2.45
CA SER A 89 -5.33 9.34 -3.51
C SER A 89 -4.57 10.59 -3.06
N GLY A 90 -3.49 10.94 -3.77
CA GLY A 90 -2.77 12.20 -3.57
C GLY A 90 -3.66 13.43 -3.83
N SER A 91 -4.61 13.36 -4.74
CA SER A 91 -5.58 14.44 -4.97
C SER A 91 -6.47 14.66 -3.76
N SER A 92 -6.95 13.60 -3.12
CA SER A 92 -7.71 13.69 -1.86
C SER A 92 -6.85 14.21 -0.71
N ALA A 93 -5.58 13.81 -0.65
CA ALA A 93 -4.63 14.34 0.34
C ALA A 93 -4.48 15.85 0.21
N ASN A 94 -4.24 16.34 -1.02
CA ASN A 94 -4.13 17.78 -1.30
C ASN A 94 -5.41 18.54 -0.95
N LEU A 95 -6.58 17.99 -1.32
CA LEU A 95 -7.87 18.61 -1.00
C LEU A 95 -8.08 18.73 0.51
N ILE A 96 -7.86 17.66 1.26
CA ILE A 96 -8.03 17.65 2.73
C ILE A 96 -7.02 18.59 3.39
N ALA A 97 -5.76 18.59 2.94
CA ALA A 97 -4.74 19.49 3.47
C ALA A 97 -5.13 20.96 3.24
N PHE A 98 -5.60 21.29 2.04
CA PHE A 98 -6.08 22.65 1.72
C PHE A 98 -7.29 23.03 2.57
N MET A 99 -8.28 22.14 2.68
CA MET A 99 -9.47 22.38 3.52
C MET A 99 -9.12 22.53 5.01
N ALA A 100 -8.10 21.82 5.48
CA ALA A 100 -7.63 21.97 6.86
C ALA A 100 -7.11 23.39 7.15
N LEU A 101 -6.48 24.05 6.17
CA LEU A 101 -5.99 25.43 6.29
C LEU A 101 -7.12 26.46 6.42
N THR A 102 -8.31 26.12 5.94
CA THR A 102 -9.51 26.98 6.03
C THR A 102 -10.43 26.60 7.21
N SER A 103 -9.93 25.72 8.10
CA SER A 103 -10.74 25.26 9.24
C SER A 103 -10.99 26.37 10.26
N PRO A 104 -12.25 26.60 10.69
CA PRO A 104 -12.55 27.54 11.76
C PRO A 104 -11.82 27.26 13.08
N LEU A 105 -11.35 26.01 13.28
CA LEU A 105 -10.55 25.62 14.45
C LEU A 105 -9.17 26.29 14.49
N LEU A 106 -8.70 26.82 13.37
CA LEU A 106 -7.44 27.58 13.31
C LEU A 106 -7.58 29.01 13.85
N GLY A 107 -8.82 29.55 13.94
CA GLY A 107 -9.06 30.93 14.36
C GLY A 107 -8.29 31.92 13.46
N GLU A 108 -7.50 32.82 14.08
CA GLU A 108 -6.69 33.82 13.35
C GLU A 108 -5.54 33.23 12.51
N ARG A 109 -5.33 31.93 12.55
CA ARG A 109 -4.30 31.22 11.75
C ARG A 109 -4.83 30.67 10.42
N GLN A 110 -6.06 30.99 10.02
CA GLN A 110 -6.61 30.62 8.72
C GLN A 110 -5.84 31.27 7.57
#